data_a159b29c217f50cd23e621a9a0666402
#
_entry.id   a159b29c217f50cd23e621a9a0666402
#
_cell.length_a   1.000
_cell.length_b   1.000
_cell.length_c   1.000
_cell.angle_alpha   90.00
_cell.angle_beta   90.00
_cell.angle_gamma   90.00
#
_symmetry.space_group_name_H-M   'P 1'
#
loop_
_entity.id
_entity.type
_entity.pdbx_description
1 polymer ?
#
loop_
_entity_poly.entity_id
_entity_poly.type
_entity_poly.pdbx_seq_one_letter_code
_entity_poly.pdbx_strand_id
1 'polypeptide(L)'
;MKKIMFNDRFLLTSKVLSGRKTTTRRIITLGFLSRVIKKIGCRKNVKFDTIEEQVFNSAPYQLDEVVAIAQSYESVYYYYRSIGSYKAQIVKEYEGTRGWKNKMYVKSELMPHHIKIMDVWIDPLKSINKCECTLEGVNRIVKFDDKGRRKMFYYYDDVKTKEVLNGMSKNPKETFSKMMNKLSGYDVWSKNPYVFSYIPLN
;
A
#
# COMPACT_ATOMS: atom_id res chain seq x y z
N MET A 1 -9.96 14.41 7.33
CA MET A 1 -9.89 12.98 6.93
C MET A 1 -8.44 12.61 6.66
N LYS A 2 -8.01 11.39 7.01
CA LYS A 2 -6.66 10.89 6.65
C LYS A 2 -6.60 10.48 5.17
N LYS A 3 -5.38 10.36 4.65
CA LYS A 3 -5.14 9.84 3.31
C LYS A 3 -4.15 8.68 3.36
N ILE A 4 -4.32 7.71 2.46
CA ILE A 4 -3.41 6.59 2.25
C ILE A 4 -2.71 6.70 0.90
N MET A 5 -1.39 6.49 0.88
CA MET A 5 -0.60 6.55 -0.35
C MET A 5 -0.16 5.14 -0.75
N PHE A 6 -0.34 4.81 -2.02
CA PHE A 6 0.18 3.60 -2.64
C PHE A 6 1.30 3.98 -3.63
N ASN A 7 2.23 3.09 -3.90
CA ASN A 7 3.38 3.39 -4.74
C ASN A 7 3.01 3.28 -6.23
N ASP A 8 3.08 4.39 -6.97
CA ASP A 8 2.72 4.45 -8.40
C ASP A 8 3.78 3.79 -9.28
N ARG A 9 5.05 3.70 -8.84
CA ARG A 9 6.08 2.95 -9.55
C ARG A 9 5.68 1.51 -9.79
N PHE A 10 4.96 0.89 -8.83
CA PHE A 10 4.47 -0.49 -8.92
C PHE A 10 2.98 -0.57 -9.29
N LEU A 11 2.41 0.52 -9.80
CA LEU A 11 1.00 0.66 -10.17
C LEU A 11 0.03 0.30 -9.03
N LEU A 12 0.46 0.40 -7.77
CA LEU A 12 -0.36 -0.03 -6.64
C LEU A 12 -1.60 0.85 -6.44
N THR A 13 -1.53 2.16 -6.74
CA THR A 13 -2.71 3.04 -6.71
C THR A 13 -3.77 2.57 -7.70
N SER A 14 -3.39 2.30 -8.96
CA SER A 14 -4.30 1.79 -9.99
C SER A 14 -4.91 0.43 -9.61
N LYS A 15 -4.12 -0.44 -8.97
CA LYS A 15 -4.61 -1.75 -8.52
C LYS A 15 -5.61 -1.65 -7.38
N VAL A 16 -5.46 -0.68 -6.47
CA VAL A 16 -6.46 -0.40 -5.44
C VAL A 16 -7.73 0.14 -6.07
N LEU A 17 -7.62 1.15 -6.95
CA LEU A 17 -8.77 1.76 -7.64
C LEU A 17 -9.56 0.75 -8.48
N SER A 18 -8.90 -0.27 -9.03
CA SER A 18 -9.55 -1.35 -9.79
C SER A 18 -9.98 -2.56 -8.95
N GLY A 19 -9.86 -2.51 -7.62
CA GLY A 19 -10.21 -3.61 -6.72
C GLY A 19 -9.26 -4.83 -6.76
N ARG A 20 -8.17 -4.77 -7.54
CA ARG A 20 -7.22 -5.88 -7.64
C ARG A 20 -6.28 -6.00 -6.45
N LYS A 21 -6.02 -4.89 -5.75
CA LYS A 21 -5.26 -4.86 -4.51
C LYS A 21 -6.22 -4.57 -3.36
N THR A 22 -6.45 -5.56 -2.52
CA THR A 22 -7.42 -5.53 -1.40
C THR A 22 -6.77 -5.75 -0.03
N THR A 23 -5.45 -5.83 0.03
CA THR A 23 -4.71 -5.83 1.29
C THR A 23 -3.53 -4.88 1.19
N THR A 24 -3.05 -4.37 2.31
CA THR A 24 -1.83 -3.57 2.34
C THR A 24 -1.06 -3.77 3.64
N ARG A 25 0.24 -4.00 3.52
CA ARG A 25 1.18 -4.13 4.64
C ARG A 25 2.05 -2.89 4.77
N ARG A 26 2.14 -2.37 6.00
CA ARG A 26 2.95 -1.20 6.36
C ARG A 26 3.96 -1.57 7.41
N ILE A 27 5.24 -1.43 7.09
CA ILE A 27 6.34 -1.77 8.01
C ILE A 27 6.25 -0.91 9.28
N ILE A 28 6.30 -1.56 10.43
CA ILE A 28 6.43 -0.90 11.73
C ILE A 28 7.91 -0.55 11.91
N THR A 29 8.24 0.73 11.77
CA THR A 29 9.62 1.20 11.87
C THR A 29 10.04 1.41 13.32
N LEU A 30 11.35 1.32 13.60
CA LEU A 30 11.90 1.64 14.92
C LEU A 30 11.55 3.07 15.37
N GLY A 31 11.52 4.03 14.43
CA GLY A 31 11.10 5.40 14.73
C GLY A 31 9.62 5.51 15.11
N PHE A 32 8.75 4.66 14.58
CA PHE A 32 7.36 4.57 15.01
C PHE A 32 7.29 3.99 16.43
N LEU A 33 7.96 2.86 16.70
CA LEU A 33 7.98 2.24 18.03
C LEU A 33 8.52 3.18 19.09
N SER A 34 9.62 3.89 18.81
CA SER A 34 10.19 4.88 19.74
C SER A 34 9.19 5.99 20.10
N ARG A 35 8.37 6.45 19.13
CA ARG A 35 7.33 7.44 19.40
C ARG A 35 6.20 6.88 20.27
N VAL A 36 5.78 5.64 20.02
CA VAL A 36 4.76 4.97 20.84
C VAL A 36 5.28 4.79 22.27
N ILE A 37 6.48 4.26 22.44
CA ILE A 37 7.09 4.07 23.77
C ILE A 37 7.22 5.40 24.53
N LYS A 38 7.63 6.49 23.87
CA LYS A 38 7.68 7.81 24.49
C LYS A 38 6.30 8.31 24.96
N LYS A 39 5.22 8.00 24.20
CA LYS A 39 3.84 8.36 24.60
C LYS A 39 3.35 7.56 25.81
N ILE A 40 3.73 6.30 25.92
CA ILE A 40 3.42 5.46 27.08
C ILE A 40 4.08 6.05 28.34
N GLY A 41 5.15 6.83 28.16
CA GLY A 41 5.96 7.40 29.23
C GLY A 41 6.85 6.34 29.86
N CYS A 42 7.85 6.79 30.63
CA CYS A 42 8.68 5.90 31.46
C CYS A 42 7.90 5.40 32.68
N ARG A 43 6.72 4.78 32.49
CA ARG A 43 6.00 4.11 33.56
C ARG A 43 6.81 2.88 33.93
N LYS A 44 7.47 2.90 35.09
CA LYS A 44 8.08 1.72 35.70
C LYS A 44 6.98 0.65 35.79
N ASN A 45 7.18 -0.54 35.19
CA ASN A 45 6.26 -1.68 35.16
C ASN A 45 5.13 -1.68 34.12
N VAL A 46 5.39 -1.27 32.88
CA VAL A 46 4.46 -1.54 31.77
C VAL A 46 4.58 -3.01 31.37
N LYS A 47 3.49 -3.77 31.48
CA LYS A 47 3.44 -5.16 30.99
C LYS A 47 3.58 -5.20 29.46
N PHE A 48 4.16 -6.28 28.92
CA PHE A 48 4.35 -6.47 27.48
C PHE A 48 3.05 -6.34 26.69
N ASP A 49 1.95 -6.93 27.16
CA ASP A 49 0.60 -6.85 26.59
C ASP A 49 0.15 -5.40 26.42
N THR A 50 0.50 -4.51 27.36
CA THR A 50 0.18 -3.07 27.26
C THR A 50 0.94 -2.39 26.13
N ILE A 51 2.17 -2.83 25.82
CA ILE A 51 2.97 -2.26 24.71
C ILE A 51 2.37 -2.68 23.38
N GLU A 52 2.01 -3.95 23.19
CA GLU A 52 1.37 -4.44 21.96
C GLU A 52 0.05 -3.72 21.71
N GLU A 53 -0.79 -3.60 22.72
CA GLU A 53 -2.07 -2.88 22.65
C GLU A 53 -1.85 -1.41 22.26
N GLN A 54 -0.86 -0.74 22.85
CA GLN A 54 -0.56 0.65 22.52
C GLN A 54 0.02 0.82 21.11
N VAL A 55 0.81 -0.16 20.63
CA VAL A 55 1.29 -0.19 19.25
C VAL A 55 0.10 -0.34 18.30
N PHE A 56 -0.82 -1.26 18.58
CA PHE A 56 -2.02 -1.48 17.79
C PHE A 56 -2.91 -0.22 17.77
N ASN A 57 -3.20 0.36 18.93
CA ASN A 57 -4.01 1.59 19.06
C ASN A 57 -3.35 2.82 18.41
N SER A 58 -2.03 2.78 18.18
CA SER A 58 -1.29 3.81 17.48
C SER A 58 -1.15 3.56 15.98
N ALA A 59 -1.77 2.51 15.44
CA ALA A 59 -1.72 2.20 14.02
C ALA A 59 -2.14 3.43 13.18
N PRO A 60 -1.49 3.68 12.05
CA PRO A 60 -1.80 4.83 11.19
C PRO A 60 -3.26 4.92 10.77
N TYR A 61 -3.89 3.77 10.57
CA TYR A 61 -5.32 3.65 10.22
C TYR A 61 -5.98 2.69 11.20
N GLN A 62 -7.23 2.99 11.56
CA GLN A 62 -8.00 2.22 12.53
C GLN A 62 -9.12 1.45 11.84
N LEU A 63 -9.65 0.43 12.54
CA LEU A 63 -10.85 -0.28 12.11
C LEU A 63 -11.99 0.72 11.86
N ASP A 64 -12.79 0.47 10.84
CA ASP A 64 -13.90 1.31 10.39
C ASP A 64 -13.53 2.73 9.92
N GLU A 65 -12.26 3.11 9.94
CA GLU A 65 -11.83 4.42 9.46
C GLU A 65 -11.95 4.51 7.93
N VAL A 66 -12.59 5.59 7.45
CA VAL A 66 -12.63 5.94 6.04
C VAL A 66 -11.44 6.83 5.71
N VAL A 67 -10.64 6.42 4.73
CA VAL A 67 -9.43 7.13 4.31
C VAL A 67 -9.45 7.43 2.82
N ALA A 68 -8.97 8.60 2.43
CA ALA A 68 -8.87 8.99 1.03
C ALA A 68 -7.68 8.31 0.35
N ILE A 69 -7.86 7.80 -0.86
CA ILE A 69 -6.76 7.30 -1.70
C ILE A 69 -6.05 8.51 -2.32
N ALA A 70 -4.83 8.76 -1.88
CA ALA A 70 -4.05 9.89 -2.37
C ALA A 70 -3.67 9.72 -3.85
N GLN A 71 -4.10 10.66 -4.66
CA GLN A 71 -3.76 10.80 -6.08
C GLN A 71 -3.20 12.21 -6.31
N SER A 72 -2.38 12.42 -7.35
CA SER A 72 -1.96 13.77 -7.72
C SER A 72 -3.16 14.63 -8.14
N TYR A 73 -3.12 15.93 -7.93
CA TYR A 73 -4.21 16.81 -8.38
C TYR A 73 -4.40 16.73 -9.90
N GLU A 74 -3.34 16.52 -10.66
CA GLU A 74 -3.43 16.31 -12.11
C GLU A 74 -4.30 15.08 -12.43
N SER A 75 -4.07 13.94 -11.76
CA SER A 75 -4.89 12.74 -11.94
C SER A 75 -6.35 12.97 -11.53
N VAL A 76 -6.57 13.66 -10.41
CA VAL A 76 -7.90 13.98 -9.89
C VAL A 76 -8.63 14.97 -10.83
N TYR A 77 -7.93 15.95 -11.38
CA TYR A 77 -8.46 16.88 -12.36
C TYR A 77 -9.00 16.14 -13.61
N TYR A 78 -8.17 15.27 -14.21
CA TYR A 78 -8.61 14.51 -15.38
C TYR A 78 -9.76 13.56 -15.07
N TYR A 79 -9.77 12.93 -13.88
CA TYR A 79 -10.90 12.12 -13.44
C TYR A 79 -12.19 12.94 -13.37
N TYR A 80 -12.21 14.07 -12.65
CA TYR A 80 -13.40 14.92 -12.54
C TYR A 80 -13.82 15.51 -13.88
N ARG A 81 -12.88 15.85 -14.74
CA ARG A 81 -13.16 16.32 -16.11
C ARG A 81 -13.82 15.23 -16.95
N SER A 82 -13.38 13.98 -16.86
CA SER A 82 -13.94 12.87 -17.66
C SER A 82 -15.38 12.54 -17.29
N ILE A 83 -15.80 12.81 -16.05
CA ILE A 83 -17.17 12.60 -15.58
C ILE A 83 -18.00 13.89 -15.60
N GLY A 84 -17.52 14.98 -16.19
CA GLY A 84 -18.22 16.27 -16.29
C GLY A 84 -18.48 16.97 -14.96
N SER A 85 -17.72 16.69 -13.92
CA SER A 85 -17.92 17.27 -12.60
C SER A 85 -17.34 18.68 -12.46
N TYR A 86 -18.10 19.61 -11.87
CA TYR A 86 -17.63 20.97 -11.53
C TYR A 86 -16.39 20.95 -10.60
N LYS A 87 -16.15 19.86 -9.87
CA LYS A 87 -14.97 19.69 -9.03
C LYS A 87 -13.66 19.73 -9.81
N ALA A 88 -13.70 19.48 -11.12
CA ALA A 88 -12.55 19.66 -12.00
C ALA A 88 -11.99 21.09 -11.90
N GLN A 89 -12.86 22.11 -11.90
CA GLN A 89 -12.45 23.51 -11.81
C GLN A 89 -11.79 23.82 -10.45
N ILE A 90 -12.36 23.28 -9.35
CA ILE A 90 -11.80 23.45 -8.00
C ILE A 90 -10.40 22.86 -7.92
N VAL A 91 -10.20 21.67 -8.48
CA VAL A 91 -8.87 21.01 -8.48
C VAL A 91 -7.89 21.74 -9.42
N LYS A 92 -8.36 22.36 -10.48
CA LYS A 92 -7.54 23.16 -11.43
C LYS A 92 -6.84 24.34 -10.73
N GLU A 93 -7.44 24.92 -9.69
CA GLU A 93 -6.82 26.00 -8.90
C GLU A 93 -5.50 25.59 -8.23
N TYR A 94 -5.26 24.30 -8.08
CA TYR A 94 -4.01 23.75 -7.53
C TYR A 94 -2.94 23.49 -8.59
N GLU A 95 -3.18 23.86 -9.87
CA GLU A 95 -2.16 23.77 -10.92
C GLU A 95 -0.93 24.59 -10.54
N GLY A 96 0.26 24.07 -10.82
CA GLY A 96 1.52 24.70 -10.43
C GLY A 96 1.93 24.49 -8.96
N THR A 97 1.05 23.99 -8.09
CA THR A 97 1.41 23.63 -6.71
C THR A 97 2.17 22.29 -6.67
N ARG A 98 2.88 22.03 -5.56
CA ARG A 98 3.57 20.75 -5.34
C ARG A 98 2.62 19.55 -5.45
N GLY A 99 1.36 19.70 -5.07
CA GLY A 99 0.34 18.64 -5.13
C GLY A 99 -0.08 18.28 -6.56
N TRP A 100 0.19 19.14 -7.55
CA TRP A 100 -0.21 18.87 -8.94
C TRP A 100 0.36 17.55 -9.46
N LYS A 101 1.66 17.29 -9.27
CA LYS A 101 2.33 16.05 -9.70
C LYS A 101 2.67 15.11 -8.54
N ASN A 102 2.64 15.59 -7.29
CA ASN A 102 3.08 14.80 -6.14
C ASN A 102 1.95 14.64 -5.10
N LYS A 103 1.39 13.45 -5.05
CA LYS A 103 0.29 13.09 -4.12
C LYS A 103 0.63 13.20 -2.63
N MET A 104 1.89 13.40 -2.26
CA MET A 104 2.27 13.66 -0.87
C MET A 104 1.66 14.98 -0.37
N TYR A 105 1.50 15.97 -1.25
CA TYR A 105 1.07 17.33 -0.91
C TYR A 105 -0.41 17.62 -1.20
N VAL A 106 -1.21 16.58 -1.51
CA VAL A 106 -2.65 16.75 -1.79
C VAL A 106 -3.47 16.79 -0.50
N LYS A 107 -4.60 17.48 -0.55
CA LYS A 107 -5.62 17.48 0.51
C LYS A 107 -6.54 16.27 0.34
N SER A 108 -6.81 15.56 1.43
CA SER A 108 -7.68 14.37 1.44
C SER A 108 -9.11 14.66 0.97
N GLU A 109 -9.62 15.86 1.30
CA GLU A 109 -10.99 16.29 1.00
C GLU A 109 -11.27 16.45 -0.49
N LEU A 110 -10.21 16.62 -1.29
CA LEU A 110 -10.32 16.74 -2.76
C LEU A 110 -10.21 15.41 -3.49
N MET A 111 -9.90 14.33 -2.77
CA MET A 111 -9.72 13.01 -3.39
C MET A 111 -11.08 12.38 -3.71
N PRO A 112 -11.27 11.87 -4.95
CA PRO A 112 -12.55 11.27 -5.37
C PRO A 112 -12.80 9.89 -4.79
N HIS A 113 -11.74 9.16 -4.46
CA HIS A 113 -11.84 7.76 -4.06
C HIS A 113 -11.45 7.56 -2.61
N HIS A 114 -12.23 6.75 -1.91
CA HIS A 114 -12.06 6.45 -0.49
C HIS A 114 -12.12 4.95 -0.29
N ILE A 115 -11.47 4.48 0.77
CA ILE A 115 -11.56 3.10 1.24
C ILE A 115 -11.92 3.10 2.72
N LYS A 116 -12.72 2.13 3.13
CA LYS A 116 -12.99 1.84 4.54
C LYS A 116 -12.02 0.74 5.01
N ILE A 117 -11.40 0.91 6.14
CA ILE A 117 -10.54 -0.11 6.75
C ILE A 117 -11.43 -1.14 7.45
N MET A 118 -11.47 -2.35 6.95
CA MET A 118 -12.35 -3.42 7.43
C MET A 118 -11.68 -4.32 8.45
N ASP A 119 -10.36 -4.38 8.46
CA ASP A 119 -9.60 -5.13 9.44
C ASP A 119 -8.19 -4.58 9.59
N VAL A 120 -7.60 -4.75 10.78
CA VAL A 120 -6.24 -4.30 11.12
C VAL A 120 -5.63 -5.34 12.05
N TRP A 121 -4.44 -5.83 11.71
CA TRP A 121 -3.68 -6.72 12.60
C TRP A 121 -2.18 -6.48 12.45
N ILE A 122 -1.40 -7.06 13.35
CA ILE A 122 0.06 -6.98 13.35
C ILE A 122 0.60 -8.39 13.17
N ASP A 123 1.45 -8.58 12.19
CA ASP A 123 2.13 -9.86 11.96
C ASP A 123 3.55 -9.65 11.38
N PRO A 124 4.43 -10.67 11.41
CA PRO A 124 5.71 -10.61 10.72
C PRO A 124 5.50 -10.52 9.19
N LEU A 125 6.34 -9.77 8.48
CA LEU A 125 6.22 -9.60 7.02
C LEU A 125 6.17 -10.94 6.25
N LYS A 126 6.91 -11.96 6.71
CA LYS A 126 6.96 -13.29 6.07
C LYS A 126 5.77 -14.19 6.36
N SER A 127 4.88 -13.81 7.29
CA SER A 127 3.64 -14.59 7.57
C SER A 127 2.70 -14.60 6.38
N ILE A 128 2.82 -13.62 5.46
CA ILE A 128 2.02 -13.54 4.24
C ILE A 128 1.89 -14.89 3.53
N ASN A 129 0.67 -15.29 3.20
CA ASN A 129 0.41 -16.50 2.43
C ASN A 129 0.43 -16.23 0.91
N LYS A 130 0.32 -17.29 0.10
CA LYS A 130 0.39 -17.20 -1.36
C LYS A 130 -0.76 -16.37 -1.97
N CYS A 131 -1.97 -16.51 -1.44
CA CYS A 131 -3.14 -15.77 -1.90
C CYS A 131 -2.99 -14.28 -1.58
N GLU A 132 -2.57 -13.96 -0.36
CA GLU A 132 -2.37 -12.58 0.07
C GLU A 132 -1.32 -11.84 -0.77
N CYS A 133 -0.29 -12.53 -1.29
CA CYS A 133 0.66 -11.90 -2.20
C CYS A 133 -0.04 -11.28 -3.42
N THR A 134 -1.06 -11.95 -3.97
CA THR A 134 -1.82 -11.41 -5.11
C THR A 134 -2.73 -10.25 -4.68
N LEU A 135 -3.31 -10.34 -3.49
CA LEU A 135 -4.11 -9.26 -2.90
C LEU A 135 -3.26 -8.02 -2.55
N GLU A 136 -1.97 -8.19 -2.35
CA GLU A 136 -0.98 -7.09 -2.17
C GLU A 136 -0.54 -6.45 -3.49
N GLY A 137 -0.96 -6.99 -4.63
CA GLY A 137 -0.69 -6.42 -5.95
C GLY A 137 0.34 -7.18 -6.78
N VAL A 138 0.74 -8.39 -6.39
CA VAL A 138 1.49 -9.29 -7.26
C VAL A 138 0.55 -9.80 -8.36
N ASN A 139 0.97 -9.69 -9.62
CA ASN A 139 0.22 -10.18 -10.78
C ASN A 139 0.51 -11.66 -11.02
N ARG A 140 -0.41 -12.32 -11.71
CA ARG A 140 -0.23 -13.69 -12.20
C ARG A 140 -0.37 -13.75 -13.72
N ILE A 141 0.39 -14.65 -14.35
CA ILE A 141 0.31 -14.94 -15.77
C ILE A 141 0.45 -16.45 -16.01
N VAL A 142 -0.26 -16.94 -17.00
CA VAL A 142 -0.13 -18.32 -17.46
C VAL A 142 0.76 -18.33 -18.70
N LYS A 143 1.78 -19.21 -18.70
CA LYS A 143 2.59 -19.52 -19.88
C LYS A 143 2.45 -21.01 -20.19
N PHE A 144 2.59 -21.37 -21.44
CA PHE A 144 2.64 -22.76 -21.89
C PHE A 144 4.10 -23.15 -22.15
N ASP A 145 4.50 -24.34 -21.73
CA ASP A 145 5.81 -24.90 -22.07
C ASP A 145 5.80 -25.50 -23.48
N ASP A 146 6.96 -25.95 -23.95
CA ASP A 146 7.15 -26.53 -25.28
C ASP A 146 6.32 -27.82 -25.52
N LYS A 147 5.78 -28.39 -24.44
CA LYS A 147 4.87 -29.55 -24.47
C LYS A 147 3.41 -29.16 -24.34
N GLY A 148 3.08 -27.86 -24.46
CA GLY A 148 1.73 -27.33 -24.31
C GLY A 148 1.17 -27.36 -22.87
N ARG A 149 1.99 -27.65 -21.86
CA ARG A 149 1.54 -27.74 -20.48
C ARG A 149 1.47 -26.35 -19.86
N ARG A 150 0.36 -26.07 -19.19
CA ARG A 150 0.08 -24.81 -18.51
C ARG A 150 0.99 -24.64 -17.29
N LYS A 151 1.70 -23.49 -17.18
CA LYS A 151 2.53 -23.10 -16.05
C LYS A 151 2.12 -21.72 -15.56
N MET A 152 1.93 -21.58 -14.24
CA MET A 152 1.61 -20.33 -13.58
C MET A 152 2.88 -19.62 -13.14
N PHE A 153 2.97 -18.31 -13.43
CA PHE A 153 4.04 -17.43 -12.96
C PHE A 153 3.46 -16.20 -12.32
N TYR A 154 4.25 -15.58 -11.46
CA TYR A 154 3.93 -14.35 -10.74
C TYR A 154 4.96 -13.29 -11.06
N TYR A 155 4.54 -12.02 -11.12
CA TYR A 155 5.40 -10.86 -11.41
C TYR A 155 4.84 -9.61 -10.77
N TYR A 156 5.60 -8.52 -10.73
CA TYR A 156 5.11 -7.19 -10.35
C TYR A 156 5.40 -6.17 -11.44
N ASP A 157 4.58 -5.12 -11.52
CA ASP A 157 4.82 -3.99 -12.40
C ASP A 157 5.92 -3.09 -11.82
N ASP A 158 6.77 -2.53 -12.68
CA ASP A 158 7.73 -1.50 -12.33
C ASP A 158 7.91 -0.56 -13.51
N VAL A 159 7.26 0.60 -13.45
CA VAL A 159 7.27 1.58 -14.55
C VAL A 159 8.64 2.22 -14.81
N LYS A 160 9.61 2.04 -13.90
CA LYS A 160 10.99 2.53 -14.09
C LYS A 160 11.87 1.57 -14.86
N THR A 161 11.44 0.33 -15.09
CA THR A 161 12.18 -0.67 -15.86
C THR A 161 11.50 -0.91 -17.20
N LYS A 162 12.30 -1.29 -18.21
CA LYS A 162 11.78 -1.75 -19.50
C LYS A 162 11.27 -3.20 -19.45
N GLU A 163 11.51 -3.91 -18.35
CA GLU A 163 11.08 -5.29 -18.18
C GLU A 163 9.58 -5.36 -17.91
N VAL A 164 8.88 -6.14 -18.72
CA VAL A 164 7.42 -6.29 -18.62
C VAL A 164 7.02 -7.18 -17.44
N LEU A 165 7.86 -8.16 -17.06
CA LEU A 165 7.55 -9.17 -16.04
C LEU A 165 8.61 -9.15 -14.92
N ASN A 166 8.65 -8.04 -14.16
CA ASN A 166 9.64 -7.86 -13.10
C ASN A 166 9.53 -8.93 -12.01
N GLY A 167 10.67 -9.44 -11.58
CA GLY A 167 10.75 -10.40 -10.47
C GLY A 167 10.02 -11.71 -10.70
N MET A 168 9.80 -12.11 -11.98
CA MET A 168 9.02 -13.29 -12.34
C MET A 168 9.50 -14.55 -11.62
N SER A 169 8.58 -15.29 -11.02
CA SER A 169 8.81 -16.54 -10.30
C SER A 169 7.56 -17.42 -10.35
N LYS A 170 7.74 -18.73 -10.10
CA LYS A 170 6.63 -19.67 -9.87
C LYS A 170 6.05 -19.55 -8.45
N ASN A 171 6.74 -18.89 -7.54
CA ASN A 171 6.31 -18.68 -6.17
C ASN A 171 5.92 -17.21 -5.93
N PRO A 172 4.64 -16.91 -5.62
CA PRO A 172 4.20 -15.55 -5.38
C PRO A 172 4.91 -14.87 -4.18
N LYS A 173 5.32 -15.63 -3.16
CA LYS A 173 6.10 -15.08 -2.03
C LYS A 173 7.48 -14.60 -2.48
N GLU A 174 8.14 -15.30 -3.39
CA GLU A 174 9.42 -14.87 -3.95
C GLU A 174 9.27 -13.57 -4.76
N THR A 175 8.23 -13.50 -5.58
CA THR A 175 7.91 -12.27 -6.33
C THR A 175 7.59 -11.11 -5.39
N PHE A 176 6.78 -11.36 -4.36
CA PHE A 176 6.43 -10.36 -3.36
C PHE A 176 7.67 -9.87 -2.57
N SER A 177 8.57 -10.78 -2.19
CA SER A 177 9.81 -10.42 -1.50
C SER A 177 10.69 -9.49 -2.32
N LYS A 178 10.85 -9.79 -3.63
CA LYS A 178 11.59 -8.92 -4.57
C LYS A 178 10.95 -7.55 -4.70
N MET A 179 9.61 -7.48 -4.79
CA MET A 179 8.86 -6.23 -4.83
C MET A 179 9.06 -5.43 -3.55
N MET A 180 8.94 -6.07 -2.38
CA MET A 180 9.09 -5.40 -1.07
C MET A 180 10.50 -4.86 -0.85
N ASN A 181 11.54 -5.62 -1.21
CA ASN A 181 12.92 -5.16 -1.14
C ASN A 181 13.14 -3.94 -2.04
N LYS A 182 12.59 -3.96 -3.25
CA LYS A 182 12.69 -2.85 -4.20
C LYS A 182 11.90 -1.61 -3.75
N LEU A 183 10.74 -1.81 -3.10
CA LEU A 183 9.92 -0.76 -2.48
C LEU A 183 10.65 -0.06 -1.33
N SER A 184 11.33 -0.82 -0.50
CA SER A 184 12.01 -0.35 0.71
C SER A 184 13.40 0.22 0.42
N GLY A 185 14.00 -0.09 -0.75
CA GLY A 185 15.36 0.30 -1.10
C GLY A 185 16.45 -0.51 -0.37
N TYR A 186 16.08 -1.55 0.39
CA TYR A 186 17.00 -2.44 1.09
C TYR A 186 16.35 -3.83 1.28
N ASP A 187 17.13 -4.82 1.73
CA ASP A 187 16.63 -6.18 1.98
C ASP A 187 15.77 -6.23 3.26
N VAL A 188 14.52 -5.80 3.11
CA VAL A 188 13.52 -5.85 4.19
C VAL A 188 13.01 -7.26 4.43
N TRP A 189 13.00 -8.09 3.38
CA TRP A 189 12.48 -9.45 3.49
C TRP A 189 13.29 -10.31 4.45
N SER A 190 14.63 -10.27 4.37
CA SER A 190 15.51 -11.02 5.28
C SER A 190 15.32 -10.61 6.74
N LYS A 191 15.10 -9.32 6.99
CA LYS A 191 14.89 -8.76 8.34
C LYS A 191 13.55 -9.16 8.95
N ASN A 192 12.57 -9.53 8.13
CA ASN A 192 11.24 -9.97 8.58
C ASN A 192 10.60 -9.04 9.64
N PRO A 193 10.50 -7.73 9.42
CA PRO A 193 9.94 -6.83 10.41
C PRO A 193 8.45 -7.10 10.63
N TYR A 194 7.93 -6.66 11.76
CA TYR A 194 6.49 -6.58 11.96
C TYR A 194 5.86 -5.52 11.07
N VAL A 195 4.65 -5.79 10.62
CA VAL A 195 3.85 -4.90 9.76
C VAL A 195 2.47 -4.71 10.34
N PHE A 196 1.89 -3.53 10.10
CA PHE A 196 0.44 -3.39 10.15
C PHE A 196 -0.14 -3.91 8.84
N SER A 197 -1.02 -4.88 8.93
CA SER A 197 -1.78 -5.44 7.82
C SER A 197 -3.20 -4.91 7.84
N TYR A 198 -3.70 -4.43 6.69
CA TYR A 198 -5.01 -3.82 6.54
C TYR A 198 -5.79 -4.49 5.43
N ILE A 199 -7.09 -4.70 5.64
CA ILE A 199 -8.05 -5.04 4.58
C ILE A 199 -8.89 -3.79 4.31
N PRO A 200 -8.67 -3.05 3.22
CA PRO A 200 -9.56 -2.00 2.77
C PRO A 200 -10.72 -2.56 1.96
N LEU A 201 -11.91 -1.96 2.13
CA LEU A 201 -13.06 -2.11 1.26
C LEU A 201 -13.21 -0.84 0.41
N ASN A 202 -13.33 -1.01 -0.89
CA ASN A 202 -13.58 0.08 -1.85
C ASN A 202 -15.07 0.41 -1.93
#